data_2e7bd3ec3666d5d267ea442a898744bb
#
_entry.id   2e7bd3ec3666d5d267ea442a898744bb
#
_cell.length_a   1.000
_cell.length_b   1.000
_cell.length_c   1.000
_cell.angle_alpha   90.00
_cell.angle_beta   90.00
_cell.angle_gamma   90.00
#
_symmetry.space_group_name_H-M   'P 1'
#
loop_
_entity.id
_entity.type
_entity.pdbx_description
1 polymer ?
#
loop_
_entity_poly.entity_id
_entity_poly.type
_entity_poly.pdbx_seq_one_letter_code
_entity_poly.pdbx_strand_id
1 'polypeptide(L)'
;VNLFYLLLNLNEFPATHLIYVERPWTLESKAISIEKNYKPVLSLNIDNIEYQYFLEVAMTRKLLNIYSTNNLCLADTCQRIIEYALKQ
;
A
#
# COMPACT_ATOMS: atom_id res chain seq x y z
N VAL A 1 9.99 3.49 -4.68
CA VAL A 1 10.24 2.65 -3.49
C VAL A 1 9.51 1.33 -3.65
N ASN A 2 9.85 0.32 -2.84
CA ASN A 2 9.08 -0.91 -2.84
C ASN A 2 7.97 -0.84 -1.80
N LEU A 3 7.02 -1.77 -1.91
CA LEU A 3 5.86 -1.78 -1.02
C LEU A 3 6.24 -1.95 0.44
N PHE A 4 7.21 -2.82 0.73
CA PHE A 4 7.64 -3.04 2.11
C PHE A 4 8.17 -1.76 2.74
N TYR A 5 9.03 -1.03 2.03
CA TYR A 5 9.54 0.26 2.52
C TYR A 5 8.39 1.25 2.77
N LEU A 6 7.46 1.33 1.82
CA LEU A 6 6.33 2.25 1.96
C LEU A 6 5.49 1.92 3.20
N LEU A 7 5.20 0.63 3.42
CA LEU A 7 4.41 0.19 4.55
C LEU A 7 5.12 0.44 5.89
N LEU A 8 6.45 0.28 5.92
CA LEU A 8 7.21 0.53 7.16
C LEU A 8 7.33 2.02 7.48
N ASN A 9 7.13 2.88 6.49
CA ASN A 9 7.30 4.32 6.63
C ASN A 9 6.01 5.09 6.35
N LEU A 10 4.86 4.51 6.68
CA LEU A 10 3.56 5.11 6.40
C LEU A 10 3.39 6.50 7.01
N ASN A 11 4.07 6.77 8.12
CA ASN A 11 3.99 8.08 8.77
C ASN A 11 4.62 9.20 7.94
N GLU A 12 5.45 8.86 6.96
CA GLU A 12 6.06 9.83 6.06
C GLU A 12 5.14 10.20 4.89
N PHE A 13 4.02 9.49 4.73
CA PHE A 13 3.09 9.73 3.63
C PHE A 13 1.81 10.35 4.17
N PRO A 14 1.25 11.37 3.49
CA PRO A 14 0.01 11.99 3.95
C PRO A 14 -1.15 11.00 4.01
N ALA A 15 -1.98 11.11 5.04
CA ALA A 15 -3.13 10.23 5.22
C ALA A 15 -4.12 10.31 4.04
N THR A 16 -4.13 11.44 3.33
CA THR A 16 -5.02 11.66 2.19
C THR A 16 -4.54 11.02 0.91
N HIS A 17 -3.31 10.46 0.89
CA HIS A 17 -2.78 9.83 -0.31
C HIS A 17 -3.36 8.45 -0.53
N LEU A 18 -3.32 8.01 -1.79
CA LEU A 18 -3.67 6.65 -2.20
C LEU A 18 -2.39 5.91 -2.54
N ILE A 19 -2.36 4.61 -2.24
CA ILE A 19 -1.22 3.77 -2.56
C ILE A 19 -1.52 2.99 -3.84
N TYR A 20 -0.58 3.01 -4.78
CA TYR A 20 -0.64 2.25 -6.02
C TYR A 20 0.58 1.33 -6.09
N VAL A 21 0.37 0.10 -6.49
CA VAL A 21 1.40 -0.94 -6.48
C VAL A 21 1.41 -1.69 -7.80
N GLU A 22 2.61 -1.98 -8.30
CA GLU A 22 2.79 -2.81 -9.49
C GLU A 22 2.45 -4.27 -9.18
N ARG A 23 1.69 -4.88 -10.09
CA ARG A 23 1.35 -6.32 -9.97
C ARG A 23 2.52 -7.20 -10.43
N PRO A 24 2.66 -8.40 -9.88
CA PRO A 24 1.92 -8.96 -8.75
C PRO A 24 2.28 -8.28 -7.43
N TRP A 25 1.33 -8.22 -6.50
CA TRP A 25 1.55 -7.51 -5.24
C TRP A 25 2.38 -8.35 -4.28
N THR A 26 3.63 -7.96 -4.11
CA THR A 26 4.56 -8.57 -3.15
C THR A 26 5.23 -7.46 -2.35
N LEU A 27 5.94 -7.84 -1.31
CA LEU A 27 6.67 -6.86 -0.50
C LEU A 27 7.73 -6.12 -1.32
N GLU A 28 8.21 -6.72 -2.39
CA GLU A 28 9.24 -6.14 -3.25
C GLU A 28 8.69 -5.34 -4.42
N SER A 29 7.37 -5.37 -4.63
CA SER A 29 6.74 -4.65 -5.74
C SER A 29 6.98 -3.15 -5.64
N LYS A 30 7.13 -2.50 -6.80
CA LYS A 30 7.22 -1.04 -6.83
C LYS A 30 5.91 -0.44 -6.37
N ALA A 31 5.99 0.57 -5.52
CA ALA A 31 4.83 1.23 -4.93
C ALA A 31 5.04 2.73 -4.91
N ILE A 32 3.95 3.45 -5.08
CA ILE A 32 3.94 4.92 -5.02
C ILE A 32 2.74 5.39 -4.23
N SER A 33 2.83 6.57 -3.64
CA SER A 33 1.69 7.22 -3.02
C SER A 33 1.34 8.47 -3.83
N ILE A 34 0.06 8.67 -4.07
CA ILE A 34 -0.43 9.77 -4.91
C ILE A 34 -1.55 10.49 -4.19
N GLU A 35 -1.52 11.82 -4.28
CA GLU A 35 -2.58 12.64 -3.70
C GLU A 35 -3.93 12.25 -4.28
N LYS A 36 -4.94 12.16 -3.41
CA LYS A 36 -6.28 11.77 -3.81
C LYS A 36 -6.91 12.86 -4.67
N ASN A 37 -7.36 12.47 -5.87
CA ASN A 37 -8.11 13.34 -6.78
C ASN A 37 -9.61 13.04 -6.67
N TYR A 38 -10.42 13.86 -7.34
CA TYR A 38 -11.88 13.70 -7.34
C TYR A 38 -12.33 12.32 -7.81
N LYS A 39 -11.60 11.73 -8.76
CA LYS A 39 -11.94 10.42 -9.32
C LYS A 39 -10.73 9.52 -9.24
N PRO A 40 -10.61 8.72 -8.18
CA PRO A 40 -9.51 7.76 -8.11
C PRO A 40 -9.64 6.76 -9.28
N VAL A 41 -8.55 6.56 -9.99
CA VAL A 41 -8.50 5.58 -11.07
C VAL A 41 -8.00 4.26 -10.53
N LEU A 42 -8.39 3.16 -11.18
CA LEU A 42 -7.98 1.82 -10.74
C LEU A 42 -6.54 1.50 -11.12
N SER A 43 -6.03 2.13 -12.17
CA SER A 43 -4.64 1.91 -12.58
C SER A 43 -4.02 3.17 -13.13
N LEU A 44 -2.70 3.25 -12.99
CA LEU A 44 -1.89 4.36 -13.49
C LEU A 44 -0.70 3.79 -14.24
N ASN A 45 -0.31 4.44 -15.35
CA ASN A 45 0.90 4.07 -16.07
C ASN A 45 1.91 5.21 -15.93
N ILE A 46 3.02 4.94 -15.26
CA ILE A 46 4.09 5.91 -15.03
C ILE A 46 5.41 5.26 -15.41
N ASP A 47 6.16 5.90 -16.32
CA ASP A 47 7.44 5.39 -16.80
C ASP A 47 7.35 3.94 -17.30
N ASN A 48 6.28 3.64 -18.05
CA ASN A 48 6.01 2.32 -18.62
C ASN A 48 5.75 1.23 -17.57
N ILE A 49 5.46 1.62 -16.33
CA ILE A 49 5.08 0.69 -15.27
C ILE A 49 3.61 0.91 -14.96
N GLU A 50 2.82 -0.16 -15.00
CA GLU A 50 1.41 -0.09 -14.63
C GLU A 50 1.26 -0.35 -13.14
N TYR A 51 0.76 0.66 -12.43
CA TYR A 51 0.46 0.57 -11.01
C TYR A 51 -1.04 0.42 -10.83
N GLN A 52 -1.47 -0.45 -9.95
CA GLN A 52 -2.89 -0.63 -9.64
C GLN A 52 -3.19 -0.14 -8.23
N TYR A 53 -4.42 0.36 -8.06
CA TYR A 53 -4.87 0.84 -6.76
C TYR A 53 -4.76 -0.26 -5.72
N PHE A 54 -4.14 0.07 -4.60
CA PHE A 54 -3.92 -0.86 -3.50
C PHE A 54 -4.83 -0.53 -2.33
N LEU A 55 -4.54 0.54 -1.61
CA LEU A 55 -5.33 1.01 -0.46
C LEU A 55 -5.05 2.49 -0.23
N GLU A 56 -5.90 3.15 0.56
CA GLU A 56 -5.61 4.49 1.05
C GLU A 56 -4.57 4.42 2.17
N VAL A 57 -3.73 5.44 2.29
CA VAL A 57 -2.72 5.50 3.36
C VAL A 57 -3.40 5.43 4.73
N ALA A 58 -4.50 6.17 4.92
CA ALA A 58 -5.23 6.18 6.20
C ALA A 58 -5.72 4.79 6.60
N MET A 59 -6.32 4.06 5.66
CA MET A 59 -6.79 2.69 5.91
C MET A 59 -5.63 1.77 6.22
N THR A 60 -4.53 1.90 5.48
CA THR A 60 -3.35 1.06 5.67
C THR A 60 -2.73 1.26 7.04
N ARG A 61 -2.71 2.50 7.54
CA ARG A 61 -2.26 2.78 8.90
C ARG A 61 -3.09 2.05 9.94
N LYS A 62 -4.42 2.04 9.76
CA LYS A 62 -5.32 1.33 10.67
C LYS A 62 -5.04 -0.17 10.66
N LEU A 63 -4.86 -0.75 9.48
CA LEU A 63 -4.57 -2.17 9.35
C LEU A 63 -3.23 -2.53 9.98
N LEU A 64 -2.22 -1.70 9.76
CA LEU A 64 -0.91 -1.92 10.35
C LEU A 64 -1.00 -1.95 11.88
N ASN A 65 -1.76 -1.02 12.45
CA ASN A 65 -1.99 -0.97 13.89
C ASN A 65 -2.69 -2.22 14.41
N ILE A 66 -3.75 -2.64 13.72
CA ILE A 66 -4.53 -3.83 14.11
C ILE A 66 -3.64 -5.09 14.04
N TYR A 67 -2.94 -5.28 12.95
CA TYR A 67 -2.16 -6.50 12.73
C TYR A 67 -0.89 -6.55 13.58
N SER A 68 -0.31 -5.39 13.93
CA SER A 68 0.89 -5.36 14.74
C SER A 68 0.68 -5.85 16.18
N THR A 69 -0.58 -5.91 16.64
CA THR A 69 -0.90 -6.42 17.98
C THR A 69 -0.86 -7.94 18.07
N ASN A 70 -0.68 -8.64 16.96
CA ASN A 70 -0.73 -10.10 16.90
C ASN A 70 0.64 -10.78 17.01
N ASN A 71 1.66 -10.07 17.48
CA ASN A 71 3.01 -10.60 17.66
C ASN A 71 3.64 -11.17 16.38
N LEU A 72 3.21 -10.68 15.23
CA LEU A 72 3.79 -11.08 13.95
C LEU A 72 5.05 -10.25 13.67
N CYS A 73 6.00 -10.81 12.92
CA CYS A 73 7.10 -10.00 12.44
C CYS A 73 6.58 -8.98 11.41
N LEU A 74 7.39 -7.95 11.14
CA LEU A 74 6.96 -6.87 10.24
C LEU A 74 6.61 -7.39 8.85
N ALA A 75 7.37 -8.34 8.32
CA ALA A 75 7.09 -8.90 7.00
C ALA A 75 5.73 -9.61 6.98
N ASP A 76 5.41 -10.37 8.01
CA ASP A 76 4.12 -11.05 8.10
C ASP A 76 2.97 -10.07 8.25
N THR A 77 3.17 -9.03 9.04
CA THR A 77 2.17 -7.97 9.19
C THR A 77 1.88 -7.31 7.84
N CYS A 78 2.92 -6.96 7.10
CA CYS A 78 2.77 -6.36 5.77
C CYS A 78 2.13 -7.32 4.78
N GLN A 79 2.46 -8.61 4.86
CA GLN A 79 1.84 -9.62 4.00
C GLN A 79 0.33 -9.72 4.25
N ARG A 80 -0.10 -9.59 5.49
CA ARG A 80 -1.53 -9.57 5.81
C ARG A 80 -2.24 -8.37 5.19
N ILE A 81 -1.56 -7.23 5.12
CA ILE A 81 -2.12 -6.04 4.47
C ILE A 81 -2.30 -6.31 2.98
N ILE A 82 -1.33 -6.97 2.34
CA ILE A 82 -1.45 -7.34 0.93
C ILE A 82 -2.66 -8.25 0.73
N GLU A 83 -2.83 -9.25 1.58
CA GLU A 83 -3.95 -10.18 1.49
C GLU A 83 -5.29 -9.46 1.67
N TYR A 84 -5.35 -8.49 2.57
CA TYR A 84 -6.54 -7.66 2.74
C TYR A 84 -6.85 -6.90 1.45
N ALA A 85 -5.85 -6.27 0.84
CA ALA A 85 -6.04 -5.50 -0.39
C ALA A 85 -6.50 -6.37 -1.55
N LEU A 86 -6.00 -7.61 -1.62
CA LEU A 86 -6.38 -8.54 -2.69
C LEU A 86 -7.85 -8.96 -2.61
N LYS A 87 -8.48 -8.84 -1.45
CA LYS A 87 -9.89 -9.22 -1.23
C LYS A 87 -10.87 -8.08 -1.46
N GLN A 88 -10.37 -6.89 -1.73
CA GLN A 88 -11.23 -5.71 -1.96
C GLN A 88 -11.88 -5.67 -3.34
#